data_d449c92bdf28320ee858b5bab5eb040d
#
_entry.id   d449c92bdf28320ee858b5bab5eb040d
#
_cell.length_a   1.000
_cell.length_b   1.000
_cell.length_c   1.000
_cell.angle_alpha   90.00
_cell.angle_beta   90.00
_cell.angle_gamma   90.00
#
_symmetry.space_group_name_H-M   'P 1'
#
loop_
_entity.id
_entity.type
_entity.pdbx_description
1 polymer ?
#
loop_
_entity_poly.entity_id
_entity_poly.type
_entity_poly.pdbx_seq_one_letter_code
_entity_poly.pdbx_strand_id
1 'polypeptide(L)'
;MRLTTLIMAAAISATSGSGPAAVGTSAPALPATSLDGSPIASEAVPGKVTVLNFWATWCPPCRAETPDYAAAYRQLRAKDVTFLGIDTTETAPIVKTFVSAKGIQYPIALAGPDLYNAYGISYIPTTIVLDAKGIVRARWIGGVTPAQLAQYVADARAGRSSDYLSPTQQQIDAILAPQSYHLDGSAAARAAADTAEKAAVAKADALEYAHLREVDYERTSREEGNLVLSLGRAERDAAKTTPEQLEALRTLASGYGDLNDWPNAISADREALALAPNDPQLVNALALADYRLHDYDAMIAQAQRYTQLVPSDGDGWSTLGLGYQRARKYDDAAKAYATSLTLLEDAATKAKPNDEDPIVDVADTALDAANVYVSLGDPTNTKRVFDTANAYADRLDPHGKYAEFVNNVHERTQEGLVAVTLAGGTHVPVASITAWTGADLPGSLASTLKYRLIVAGPPDASVTLRVQGLAKTWVASFCADGLCSPQTVTFNVPSAGVKTYEFQLVPPHAGATPGNVAVSVDGGAVVPIPAAKATTVGSAR
;
A
#
# COMPACT_ATOMS: atom_id res chain seq x y z
N MET A 1 16.83 55.87 4.67
CA MET A 1 16.51 54.97 3.53
C MET A 1 15.97 53.69 4.08
N ARG A 2 14.67 53.52 4.03
CA ARG A 2 13.97 52.30 4.52
C ARG A 2 13.92 51.32 3.36
N LEU A 3 14.56 50.13 3.48
CA LEU A 3 14.39 49.02 2.56
C LEU A 3 13.15 48.21 3.00
N THR A 4 12.13 48.27 2.19
CA THR A 4 10.92 47.50 2.34
C THR A 4 11.16 46.13 1.66
N THR A 5 11.37 45.10 2.46
CA THR A 5 11.48 43.71 1.95
C THR A 5 10.08 43.20 1.67
N LEU A 6 9.75 43.04 0.39
CA LEU A 6 8.53 42.36 -0.05
C LEU A 6 8.69 40.85 0.25
N ILE A 7 7.93 40.37 1.22
CA ILE A 7 7.74 38.93 1.43
C ILE A 7 6.68 38.48 0.40
N MET A 8 7.12 37.84 -0.68
CA MET A 8 6.23 37.09 -1.54
C MET A 8 5.78 35.82 -0.75
N ALA A 9 4.55 35.84 -0.29
CA ALA A 9 3.87 34.64 0.15
C ALA A 9 3.62 33.76 -1.09
N ALA A 10 4.46 32.74 -1.27
CA ALA A 10 4.16 31.68 -2.20
C ALA A 10 2.94 30.92 -1.66
N ALA A 11 1.80 31.12 -2.27
CA ALA A 11 0.66 30.26 -2.09
C ALA A 11 1.06 28.84 -2.54
N ILE A 12 1.27 27.95 -1.60
CA ILE A 12 1.36 26.53 -1.87
C ILE A 12 -0.07 26.11 -2.26
N SER A 13 -0.32 26.12 -3.56
CA SER A 13 -1.49 25.45 -4.11
C SER A 13 -1.30 23.96 -3.79
N ALA A 14 -2.19 23.44 -2.96
CA ALA A 14 -2.38 22.00 -2.83
C ALA A 14 -2.60 21.46 -4.25
N THR A 15 -1.63 20.76 -4.78
CA THR A 15 -1.74 20.05 -6.04
C THR A 15 -2.65 18.85 -5.79
N SER A 16 -3.96 19.08 -5.92
CA SER A 16 -4.92 18.03 -6.21
C SER A 16 -4.37 17.26 -7.42
N GLY A 17 -4.18 15.94 -7.25
CA GLY A 17 -3.46 15.06 -8.15
C GLY A 17 -3.74 15.36 -9.63
N SER A 18 -2.69 15.65 -10.37
CA SER A 18 -2.71 15.91 -11.81
C SER A 18 -2.73 14.60 -12.60
N GLY A 19 -3.80 13.81 -12.41
CA GLY A 19 -4.04 12.58 -13.18
C GLY A 19 -5.36 12.64 -13.94
N PRO A 20 -5.57 11.79 -14.95
CA PRO A 20 -6.85 11.70 -15.63
C PRO A 20 -7.99 11.42 -14.63
N ALA A 21 -9.11 12.13 -14.77
CA ALA A 21 -10.27 12.08 -13.87
C ALA A 21 -9.93 12.29 -12.36
N ALA A 22 -9.02 13.21 -12.05
CA ALA A 22 -8.76 13.64 -10.68
C ALA A 22 -9.96 14.39 -10.08
N VAL A 23 -10.12 14.34 -8.75
CA VAL A 23 -11.18 15.08 -8.05
C VAL A 23 -11.03 16.58 -8.34
N GLY A 24 -12.15 17.22 -8.70
CA GLY A 24 -12.21 18.63 -9.11
C GLY A 24 -12.04 18.86 -10.62
N THR A 25 -11.69 17.84 -11.42
CA THR A 25 -11.55 17.96 -12.88
C THR A 25 -12.82 17.49 -13.61
N SER A 26 -12.95 17.90 -14.88
CA SER A 26 -14.01 17.38 -15.76
C SER A 26 -13.75 15.92 -16.10
N ALA A 27 -14.80 15.12 -16.04
CA ALA A 27 -14.73 13.70 -16.39
C ALA A 27 -14.56 13.52 -17.92
N PRO A 28 -13.80 12.50 -18.36
CA PRO A 28 -13.76 12.07 -19.74
C PRO A 28 -15.14 11.62 -20.25
N ALA A 29 -15.32 11.62 -21.59
CA ALA A 29 -16.57 11.16 -22.21
C ALA A 29 -16.87 9.70 -21.89
N LEU A 30 -18.15 9.39 -21.64
CA LEU A 30 -18.64 8.04 -21.39
C LEU A 30 -19.00 7.30 -22.68
N PRO A 31 -19.12 5.95 -22.66
CA PRO A 31 -19.61 5.17 -23.77
C PRO A 31 -21.01 5.63 -24.24
N ALA A 32 -21.27 5.58 -25.53
CA ALA A 32 -22.54 6.05 -26.10
C ALA A 32 -23.73 5.14 -25.80
N THR A 33 -23.48 3.84 -25.55
CA THR A 33 -24.55 2.84 -25.37
C THR A 33 -24.22 1.87 -24.23
N SER A 34 -25.25 1.48 -23.51
CA SER A 34 -25.18 0.42 -22.51
C SER A 34 -25.20 -0.98 -23.17
N LEU A 35 -25.00 -2.00 -22.36
CA LEU A 35 -24.94 -3.41 -22.74
C LEU A 35 -26.25 -3.90 -23.40
N ASP A 36 -27.40 -3.32 -23.06
CA ASP A 36 -28.71 -3.61 -23.65
C ASP A 36 -29.03 -2.77 -24.88
N GLY A 37 -28.11 -1.91 -25.30
CA GLY A 37 -28.25 -1.00 -26.46
C GLY A 37 -28.96 0.32 -26.14
N SER A 38 -29.35 0.56 -24.91
CA SER A 38 -29.93 1.83 -24.50
C SER A 38 -28.87 2.94 -24.57
N PRO A 39 -29.23 4.15 -25.05
CA PRO A 39 -28.29 5.25 -25.10
C PRO A 39 -27.86 5.65 -23.67
N ILE A 40 -26.56 5.72 -23.47
CA ILE A 40 -25.94 6.43 -22.35
C ILE A 40 -25.67 7.83 -22.88
N ALA A 41 -26.16 8.85 -22.21
CA ALA A 41 -25.82 10.21 -22.59
C ALA A 41 -24.29 10.35 -22.56
N SER A 42 -23.69 10.66 -23.71
CA SER A 42 -22.24 10.64 -23.94
C SER A 42 -21.48 11.72 -23.15
N GLU A 43 -22.19 12.68 -22.64
CA GLU A 43 -21.72 13.63 -21.65
C GLU A 43 -22.21 13.12 -20.29
N ALA A 44 -21.39 13.20 -19.24
CA ALA A 44 -21.82 12.99 -17.85
C ALA A 44 -23.22 13.59 -17.75
N VAL A 45 -24.24 12.75 -17.57
CA VAL A 45 -25.63 13.07 -17.93
C VAL A 45 -25.97 14.48 -17.46
N PRO A 46 -26.07 15.49 -18.36
CA PRO A 46 -26.15 16.86 -17.92
C PRO A 46 -27.32 17.05 -16.95
N GLY A 47 -27.05 17.65 -15.80
CA GLY A 47 -28.04 17.87 -14.76
C GLY A 47 -28.24 16.68 -13.79
N LYS A 48 -27.44 15.61 -13.86
CA LYS A 48 -27.52 14.47 -12.95
C LYS A 48 -26.20 14.19 -12.26
N VAL A 49 -26.25 13.76 -11.00
CA VAL A 49 -25.13 13.10 -10.33
C VAL A 49 -24.95 11.71 -10.97
N THR A 50 -23.73 11.38 -11.35
CA THR A 50 -23.43 10.09 -11.99
C THR A 50 -22.46 9.29 -11.14
N VAL A 51 -22.84 8.07 -10.76
CA VAL A 51 -21.99 7.11 -10.06
C VAL A 51 -21.44 6.13 -11.10
N LEU A 52 -20.13 6.10 -11.27
CA LEU A 52 -19.40 5.19 -12.13
C LEU A 52 -18.74 4.12 -11.29
N ASN A 53 -18.95 2.85 -11.63
CA ASN A 53 -18.25 1.71 -11.04
C ASN A 53 -17.47 0.99 -12.14
N PHE A 54 -16.16 1.03 -12.07
CA PHE A 54 -15.27 0.27 -12.94
C PHE A 54 -15.03 -1.10 -12.30
N TRP A 55 -15.45 -2.16 -12.98
CA TRP A 55 -15.54 -3.51 -12.44
C TRP A 55 -15.40 -4.58 -13.53
N ALA A 56 -15.36 -5.86 -13.14
CA ALA A 56 -15.44 -7.00 -14.05
C ALA A 56 -16.07 -8.22 -13.38
N THR A 57 -16.64 -9.15 -14.16
CA THR A 57 -17.29 -10.34 -13.63
C THR A 57 -16.29 -11.32 -12.99
N TRP A 58 -15.06 -11.32 -13.44
CA TRP A 58 -13.98 -12.17 -12.94
C TRP A 58 -13.28 -11.61 -11.70
N CYS A 59 -13.48 -10.33 -11.36
CA CYS A 59 -12.81 -9.66 -10.24
C CYS A 59 -13.46 -10.05 -8.90
N PRO A 60 -12.77 -10.78 -8.00
CA PRO A 60 -13.36 -11.24 -6.74
C PRO A 60 -13.86 -10.12 -5.84
N PRO A 61 -13.08 -9.03 -5.56
CA PRO A 61 -13.57 -7.93 -4.73
C PRO A 61 -14.76 -7.19 -5.38
N CYS A 62 -14.79 -7.06 -6.71
CA CYS A 62 -15.94 -6.47 -7.42
C CYS A 62 -17.22 -7.30 -7.23
N ARG A 63 -17.09 -8.62 -7.25
CA ARG A 63 -18.20 -9.54 -7.01
C ARG A 63 -18.70 -9.47 -5.58
N ALA A 64 -17.79 -9.27 -4.63
CA ALA A 64 -18.12 -9.14 -3.21
C ALA A 64 -18.91 -7.84 -2.92
N GLU A 65 -18.61 -6.73 -3.61
CA GLU A 65 -19.32 -5.45 -3.44
C GLU A 65 -20.63 -5.35 -4.23
N THR A 66 -20.85 -6.22 -5.23
CA THR A 66 -22.04 -6.16 -6.10
C THR A 66 -23.37 -6.06 -5.34
N PRO A 67 -23.61 -6.80 -4.23
CA PRO A 67 -24.84 -6.66 -3.44
C PRO A 67 -25.00 -5.26 -2.83
N ASP A 68 -23.92 -4.65 -2.36
CA ASP A 68 -23.91 -3.32 -1.76
C ASP A 68 -24.21 -2.24 -2.79
N TYR A 69 -23.62 -2.36 -3.98
CA TYR A 69 -23.93 -1.49 -5.11
C TYR A 69 -25.39 -1.59 -5.55
N ALA A 70 -25.93 -2.80 -5.63
CA ALA A 70 -27.34 -3.02 -5.95
C ALA A 70 -28.27 -2.44 -4.88
N ALA A 71 -27.89 -2.53 -3.61
CA ALA A 71 -28.64 -1.94 -2.49
C ALA A 71 -28.60 -0.40 -2.56
N ALA A 72 -27.41 0.18 -2.75
CA ALA A 72 -27.23 1.63 -2.91
C ALA A 72 -28.01 2.16 -4.12
N TYR A 73 -27.97 1.46 -5.26
CA TYR A 73 -28.76 1.83 -6.44
C TYR A 73 -30.26 1.91 -6.13
N ARG A 74 -30.84 0.89 -5.46
CA ARG A 74 -32.26 0.91 -5.10
C ARG A 74 -32.65 2.07 -4.19
N GLN A 75 -31.73 2.50 -3.32
CA GLN A 75 -31.97 3.60 -2.37
C GLN A 75 -31.75 4.99 -3.00
N LEU A 76 -30.74 5.10 -3.85
CA LEU A 76 -30.26 6.39 -4.33
C LEU A 76 -30.76 6.76 -5.73
N ARG A 77 -31.27 5.76 -6.51
CA ARG A 77 -31.82 6.04 -7.83
C ARG A 77 -32.97 7.04 -7.72
N ALA A 78 -32.82 8.15 -8.40
CA ALA A 78 -33.80 9.21 -8.50
C ALA A 78 -33.67 9.89 -9.87
N LYS A 79 -34.56 10.83 -10.17
CA LYS A 79 -34.48 11.55 -11.46
C LYS A 79 -33.17 12.29 -11.69
N ASP A 80 -32.48 12.66 -10.61
CA ASP A 80 -31.24 13.43 -10.58
C ASP A 80 -29.99 12.58 -10.34
N VAL A 81 -30.10 11.24 -10.25
CA VAL A 81 -28.96 10.34 -10.03
C VAL A 81 -28.97 9.21 -11.05
N THR A 82 -27.81 8.97 -11.62
CA THR A 82 -27.56 7.87 -12.56
C THR A 82 -26.44 6.99 -12.03
N PHE A 83 -26.57 5.67 -12.17
CA PHE A 83 -25.52 4.69 -11.94
C PHE A 83 -25.10 4.08 -13.26
N LEU A 84 -23.82 3.85 -13.45
CA LEU A 84 -23.28 3.18 -14.62
C LEU A 84 -22.15 2.23 -14.18
N GLY A 85 -22.34 0.93 -14.35
CA GLY A 85 -21.24 -0.03 -14.25
C GLY A 85 -20.48 -0.08 -15.57
N ILE A 86 -19.14 -0.04 -15.50
CA ILE A 86 -18.28 -0.06 -16.69
C ILE A 86 -17.40 -1.31 -16.59
N ASP A 87 -17.71 -2.28 -17.42
CA ASP A 87 -16.88 -3.48 -17.59
C ASP A 87 -15.83 -3.25 -18.66
N THR A 88 -14.63 -3.82 -18.46
CA THR A 88 -13.43 -3.35 -19.15
C THR A 88 -12.91 -4.22 -20.26
N THR A 89 -13.15 -5.49 -20.22
CA THR A 89 -12.41 -6.43 -21.07
C THR A 89 -13.22 -7.61 -21.51
N GLU A 90 -14.47 -7.72 -21.02
CA GLU A 90 -15.29 -8.90 -21.26
C GLU A 90 -16.21 -8.73 -22.46
N THR A 91 -16.67 -9.85 -22.97
CA THR A 91 -17.64 -9.84 -24.05
C THR A 91 -19.06 -9.67 -23.52
N ALA A 92 -19.93 -9.04 -24.28
CA ALA A 92 -21.32 -8.80 -23.91
C ALA A 92 -22.08 -10.05 -23.40
N PRO A 93 -21.94 -11.25 -23.95
CA PRO A 93 -22.60 -12.45 -23.44
C PRO A 93 -22.19 -12.82 -22.01
N ILE A 94 -20.90 -12.70 -21.65
CA ILE A 94 -20.39 -13.00 -20.30
C ILE A 94 -21.01 -12.04 -19.31
N VAL A 95 -20.90 -10.74 -19.59
CA VAL A 95 -21.40 -9.69 -18.69
C VAL A 95 -22.93 -9.78 -18.54
N LYS A 96 -23.67 -10.01 -19.63
CA LYS A 96 -25.13 -10.21 -19.60
C LYS A 96 -25.53 -11.37 -18.68
N THR A 97 -24.82 -12.49 -18.77
CA THR A 97 -25.09 -13.66 -17.94
C THR A 97 -24.89 -13.34 -16.45
N PHE A 98 -23.80 -12.67 -16.11
CA PHE A 98 -23.51 -12.25 -14.73
C PHE A 98 -24.54 -11.24 -14.20
N VAL A 99 -24.81 -10.18 -14.96
CA VAL A 99 -25.80 -9.14 -14.63
C VAL A 99 -27.16 -9.74 -14.34
N SER A 100 -27.62 -10.66 -15.19
CA SER A 100 -28.88 -11.39 -15.00
C SER A 100 -28.84 -12.27 -13.74
N ALA A 101 -27.79 -13.06 -13.56
CA ALA A 101 -27.66 -13.98 -12.43
C ALA A 101 -27.57 -13.25 -11.07
N LYS A 102 -27.00 -12.04 -11.05
CA LYS A 102 -26.85 -11.20 -9.85
C LYS A 102 -28.00 -10.19 -9.66
N GLY A 103 -28.94 -10.11 -10.61
CA GLY A 103 -30.06 -9.18 -10.53
C GLY A 103 -29.66 -7.72 -10.53
N ILE A 104 -28.57 -7.36 -11.22
CA ILE A 104 -28.08 -5.98 -11.36
C ILE A 104 -29.09 -5.20 -12.20
N GLN A 105 -29.57 -4.07 -11.67
CA GLN A 105 -30.64 -3.26 -12.30
C GLN A 105 -30.16 -1.91 -12.85
N TYR A 106 -28.93 -1.51 -12.56
CA TYR A 106 -28.34 -0.29 -13.12
C TYR A 106 -27.71 -0.57 -14.48
N PRO A 107 -27.65 0.45 -15.36
CA PRO A 107 -27.03 0.31 -16.68
C PRO A 107 -25.58 -0.15 -16.59
N ILE A 108 -25.19 -1.02 -17.52
CA ILE A 108 -23.83 -1.51 -17.66
C ILE A 108 -23.35 -1.11 -19.07
N ALA A 109 -22.12 -0.62 -19.16
CA ALA A 109 -21.43 -0.38 -20.44
C ALA A 109 -20.22 -1.30 -20.55
N LEU A 110 -19.87 -1.64 -21.79
CA LEU A 110 -18.57 -2.24 -22.10
C LEU A 110 -17.64 -1.13 -22.58
N ALA A 111 -16.43 -1.12 -22.05
CA ALA A 111 -15.43 -0.12 -22.41
C ALA A 111 -14.11 -0.77 -22.80
N GLY A 112 -13.45 -0.15 -23.79
CA GLY A 112 -12.11 -0.55 -24.18
C GLY A 112 -11.02 0.10 -23.30
N PRO A 113 -9.74 -0.27 -23.55
CA PRO A 113 -8.60 0.27 -22.82
C PRO A 113 -8.50 1.81 -22.82
N ASP A 114 -8.97 2.47 -23.90
CA ASP A 114 -8.91 3.92 -24.03
C ASP A 114 -9.70 4.64 -22.94
N LEU A 115 -10.88 4.10 -22.56
CA LEU A 115 -11.68 4.70 -21.49
C LEU A 115 -11.01 4.52 -20.13
N TYR A 116 -10.40 3.36 -19.89
CA TYR A 116 -9.65 3.09 -18.67
C TYR A 116 -8.48 4.05 -18.52
N ASN A 117 -7.70 4.23 -19.58
CA ASN A 117 -6.60 5.18 -19.60
C ASN A 117 -7.10 6.62 -19.38
N ALA A 118 -8.22 7.00 -20.03
CA ALA A 118 -8.79 8.33 -19.86
C ALA A 118 -9.25 8.61 -18.43
N TYR A 119 -9.77 7.60 -17.73
CA TYR A 119 -10.15 7.70 -16.32
C TYR A 119 -9.01 7.36 -15.36
N GLY A 120 -7.84 6.97 -15.83
CA GLY A 120 -6.69 6.57 -15.00
C GLY A 120 -7.01 5.35 -14.13
N ILE A 121 -7.74 4.37 -14.66
CA ILE A 121 -8.11 3.16 -13.92
C ILE A 121 -6.96 2.15 -14.03
N SER A 122 -6.22 2.00 -12.94
CA SER A 122 -5.16 0.99 -12.81
C SER A 122 -5.63 -0.25 -12.06
N TYR A 123 -6.64 -0.10 -11.22
CA TYR A 123 -7.18 -1.16 -10.36
C TYR A 123 -8.71 -1.16 -10.38
N ILE A 124 -9.31 -2.34 -10.16
CA ILE A 124 -10.74 -2.52 -9.96
C ILE A 124 -10.99 -3.31 -8.66
N PRO A 125 -12.07 -3.02 -7.94
CA PRO A 125 -13.11 -2.02 -8.26
C PRO A 125 -12.61 -0.58 -8.04
N THR A 126 -13.08 0.33 -8.90
CA THR A 126 -12.88 1.77 -8.70
C THR A 126 -14.22 2.49 -8.88
N THR A 127 -14.58 3.30 -7.89
CA THR A 127 -15.78 4.14 -7.92
C THR A 127 -15.41 5.59 -8.17
N ILE A 128 -16.13 6.23 -9.12
CA ILE A 128 -16.01 7.68 -9.39
C ILE A 128 -17.40 8.28 -9.35
N VAL A 129 -17.56 9.42 -8.66
CA VAL A 129 -18.85 10.13 -8.62
C VAL A 129 -18.69 11.52 -9.23
N LEU A 130 -19.57 11.82 -10.19
CA LEU A 130 -19.61 13.08 -10.92
C LEU A 130 -20.79 13.92 -10.44
N ASP A 131 -20.61 15.23 -10.37
CA ASP A 131 -21.72 16.15 -10.16
C ASP A 131 -22.53 16.38 -11.46
N ALA A 132 -23.60 17.18 -11.36
CA ALA A 132 -24.47 17.52 -12.48
C ALA A 132 -23.77 18.32 -13.60
N LYS A 133 -22.55 18.80 -13.40
CA LYS A 133 -21.71 19.47 -14.41
C LYS A 133 -20.64 18.55 -14.99
N GLY A 134 -20.63 17.29 -14.59
CA GLY A 134 -19.62 16.32 -15.02
C GLY A 134 -18.26 16.48 -14.35
N ILE A 135 -18.18 17.18 -13.22
CA ILE A 135 -16.95 17.32 -12.44
C ILE A 135 -16.83 16.14 -11.49
N VAL A 136 -15.66 15.53 -11.43
CA VAL A 136 -15.35 14.46 -10.47
C VAL A 136 -15.39 15.02 -9.05
N ARG A 137 -16.25 14.44 -8.19
CA ARG A 137 -16.43 14.85 -6.81
C ARG A 137 -15.95 13.82 -5.80
N ALA A 138 -15.91 12.56 -6.19
CA ALA A 138 -15.31 11.49 -5.41
C ALA A 138 -14.58 10.50 -6.33
N ARG A 139 -13.50 9.92 -5.83
CA ARG A 139 -12.78 8.80 -6.42
C ARG A 139 -12.36 7.85 -5.30
N TRP A 140 -12.64 6.57 -5.48
CA TRP A 140 -12.29 5.55 -4.50
C TRP A 140 -11.79 4.29 -5.19
N ILE A 141 -10.68 3.73 -4.73
CA ILE A 141 -10.12 2.48 -5.22
C ILE A 141 -10.36 1.41 -4.15
N GLY A 142 -11.02 0.31 -4.53
CA GLY A 142 -11.44 -0.73 -3.62
C GLY A 142 -12.96 -0.78 -3.43
N GLY A 143 -13.45 -1.67 -2.57
CA GLY A 143 -14.87 -1.83 -2.29
C GLY A 143 -15.48 -0.61 -1.59
N VAL A 144 -16.76 -0.32 -1.85
CA VAL A 144 -17.50 0.79 -1.23
C VAL A 144 -18.73 0.26 -0.49
N THR A 145 -19.08 0.93 0.60
CA THR A 145 -20.32 0.66 1.35
C THR A 145 -21.49 1.49 0.82
N PRO A 146 -22.75 1.05 1.03
CA PRO A 146 -23.92 1.84 0.69
C PRO A 146 -23.96 3.23 1.36
N ALA A 147 -23.48 3.34 2.60
CA ALA A 147 -23.40 4.61 3.33
C ALA A 147 -22.39 5.57 2.69
N GLN A 148 -21.23 5.07 2.30
CA GLN A 148 -20.21 5.83 1.58
C GLN A 148 -20.71 6.36 0.24
N LEU A 149 -21.40 5.50 -0.55
CA LEU A 149 -22.02 5.91 -1.81
C LEU A 149 -23.10 6.98 -1.60
N ALA A 150 -23.91 6.85 -0.55
CA ALA A 150 -24.94 7.85 -0.21
C ALA A 150 -24.31 9.21 0.08
N GLN A 151 -23.22 9.23 0.83
CA GLN A 151 -22.49 10.47 1.13
C GLN A 151 -21.86 11.07 -0.13
N TYR A 152 -21.20 10.27 -0.97
CA TYR A 152 -20.62 10.75 -2.23
C TYR A 152 -21.68 11.40 -3.13
N VAL A 153 -22.85 10.77 -3.24
CA VAL A 153 -23.97 11.33 -4.01
C VAL A 153 -24.47 12.65 -3.39
N ALA A 154 -24.59 12.73 -2.06
CA ALA A 154 -25.03 13.94 -1.38
C ALA A 154 -24.06 15.11 -1.59
N ASP A 155 -22.76 14.86 -1.51
CA ASP A 155 -21.72 15.87 -1.74
C ASP A 155 -21.66 16.32 -3.20
N ALA A 156 -21.75 15.39 -4.14
CA ALA A 156 -21.81 15.70 -5.56
C ALA A 156 -23.05 16.55 -5.91
N ARG A 157 -24.21 16.27 -5.31
CA ARG A 157 -25.41 17.12 -5.45
C ARG A 157 -25.17 18.56 -4.98
N ALA A 158 -24.39 18.72 -3.91
CA ALA A 158 -24.03 20.02 -3.38
C ALA A 158 -22.86 20.68 -4.12
N GLY A 159 -22.30 20.04 -5.15
CA GLY A 159 -21.13 20.52 -5.89
C GLY A 159 -19.84 20.52 -5.09
N ARG A 160 -19.79 19.79 -3.98
CA ARG A 160 -18.59 19.64 -3.14
C ARG A 160 -17.83 18.36 -3.50
N SER A 161 -16.51 18.38 -3.35
CA SER A 161 -15.73 17.16 -3.27
C SER A 161 -16.08 16.44 -1.97
N SER A 162 -16.13 15.09 -2.02
CA SER A 162 -16.56 14.33 -0.86
C SER A 162 -15.37 14.05 0.06
N ASP A 163 -15.55 14.41 1.32
CA ASP A 163 -14.71 14.04 2.45
C ASP A 163 -15.51 13.07 3.34
N TYR A 164 -15.98 11.97 2.75
CA TYR A 164 -16.75 11.00 3.53
C TYR A 164 -15.92 10.48 4.70
N LEU A 165 -16.49 10.63 5.87
CA LEU A 165 -15.96 10.04 7.10
C LEU A 165 -16.97 9.04 7.64
N SER A 166 -16.54 7.80 7.84
CA SER A 166 -17.32 6.81 8.56
C SER A 166 -17.57 7.27 10.01
N PRO A 167 -18.59 6.75 10.70
CA PRO A 167 -18.76 7.01 12.13
C PRO A 167 -17.52 6.64 12.96
N THR A 168 -16.82 5.58 12.58
CA THR A 168 -15.56 5.15 13.20
C THR A 168 -14.46 6.17 12.98
N GLN A 169 -14.27 6.66 11.73
CA GLN A 169 -13.29 7.70 11.44
C GLN A 169 -13.59 9.00 12.20
N GLN A 170 -14.86 9.40 12.30
CA GLN A 170 -15.24 10.56 13.10
C GLN A 170 -14.88 10.41 14.58
N GLN A 171 -14.99 9.20 15.14
CA GLN A 171 -14.55 8.92 16.52
C GLN A 171 -13.03 9.00 16.65
N ILE A 172 -12.28 8.46 15.70
CA ILE A 172 -10.82 8.54 15.65
C ILE A 172 -10.39 10.01 15.58
N ASP A 173 -10.93 10.77 14.65
CA ASP A 173 -10.63 12.19 14.49
C ASP A 173 -10.91 12.99 15.78
N ALA A 174 -12.00 12.67 16.49
CA ALA A 174 -12.33 13.32 17.75
C ALA A 174 -11.35 12.95 18.89
N ILE A 175 -10.80 11.74 18.88
CA ILE A 175 -9.78 11.28 19.83
C ILE A 175 -8.44 11.98 19.55
N LEU A 176 -8.07 12.10 18.27
CA LEU A 176 -6.80 12.64 17.80
C LEU A 176 -6.83 14.16 17.58
N ALA A 177 -7.98 14.82 17.81
CA ALA A 177 -8.10 16.26 17.64
C ALA A 177 -6.98 17.01 18.38
N PRO A 178 -6.25 17.95 17.71
CA PRO A 178 -5.17 18.69 18.33
C PRO A 178 -5.60 19.33 19.65
N GLN A 179 -4.84 19.10 20.71
CA GLN A 179 -5.12 19.62 22.05
C GLN A 179 -4.29 20.88 22.30
N SER A 180 -4.86 21.81 23.08
CA SER A 180 -4.12 22.96 23.59
C SER A 180 -3.45 22.56 24.90
N TYR A 181 -2.20 22.15 24.84
CA TYR A 181 -1.42 21.82 26.02
C TYR A 181 -0.95 23.10 26.73
N HIS A 182 -1.24 23.23 28.03
CA HIS A 182 -0.77 24.32 28.86
C HIS A 182 0.27 23.75 29.84
N LEU A 183 1.53 23.81 29.45
CA LEU A 183 2.63 23.30 30.27
C LEU A 183 3.18 24.43 31.15
N ASP A 184 3.20 24.21 32.44
CA ASP A 184 3.74 25.16 33.44
C ASP A 184 5.29 25.10 33.54
N GLY A 185 5.91 24.25 32.72
CA GLY A 185 7.35 23.99 32.70
C GLY A 185 7.78 22.92 33.72
N SER A 186 6.86 22.31 34.47
CA SER A 186 7.18 21.22 35.39
C SER A 186 7.32 19.89 34.65
N ALA A 187 8.20 19.00 35.15
CA ALA A 187 8.33 17.64 34.64
C ALA A 187 7.03 16.84 34.78
N ALA A 188 6.24 17.12 35.82
CA ALA A 188 4.95 16.46 36.03
C ALA A 188 3.92 16.83 34.98
N ALA A 189 3.83 18.11 34.59
CA ALA A 189 2.91 18.56 33.54
C ALA A 189 3.27 17.95 32.19
N ARG A 190 4.57 17.87 31.84
CA ARG A 190 5.06 17.21 30.62
C ARG A 190 4.73 15.71 30.61
N ALA A 191 5.05 14.99 31.69
CA ALA A 191 4.75 13.55 31.78
C ALA A 191 3.24 13.25 31.69
N ALA A 192 2.41 14.14 32.24
CA ALA A 192 0.95 14.00 32.12
C ALA A 192 0.46 14.24 30.68
N ALA A 193 1.04 15.21 29.98
CA ALA A 193 0.70 15.49 28.58
C ALA A 193 1.14 14.37 27.65
N ASP A 194 2.37 13.86 27.78
CA ASP A 194 2.88 12.71 27.04
C ASP A 194 2.04 11.44 27.29
N THR A 195 1.65 11.20 28.56
CA THR A 195 0.77 10.07 28.89
C THR A 195 -0.61 10.20 28.23
N ALA A 196 -1.16 11.40 28.18
CA ALA A 196 -2.46 11.66 27.58
C ALA A 196 -2.42 11.52 26.05
N GLU A 197 -1.36 11.99 25.40
CA GLU A 197 -1.12 11.83 23.97
C GLU A 197 -1.01 10.34 23.60
N LYS A 198 -0.12 9.58 24.24
CA LYS A 198 0.05 8.15 24.01
C LYS A 198 -1.24 7.35 24.24
N ALA A 199 -2.04 7.73 25.23
CA ALA A 199 -3.34 7.10 25.48
C ALA A 199 -4.36 7.40 24.37
N ALA A 200 -4.31 8.60 23.80
CA ALA A 200 -5.17 8.97 22.67
C ALA A 200 -4.80 8.17 21.41
N VAL A 201 -3.51 8.12 21.05
CA VAL A 201 -3.00 7.33 19.91
C VAL A 201 -3.37 5.85 20.09
N ALA A 202 -3.04 5.21 21.21
CA ALA A 202 -3.36 3.80 21.45
C ALA A 202 -4.87 3.50 21.36
N LYS A 203 -5.73 4.45 21.71
CA LYS A 203 -7.18 4.31 21.56
C LYS A 203 -7.63 4.44 20.11
N ALA A 204 -7.03 5.32 19.33
CA ALA A 204 -7.27 5.46 17.90
C ALA A 204 -6.85 4.20 17.15
N ASP A 205 -5.64 3.68 17.40
CA ASP A 205 -5.10 2.43 16.84
C ASP A 205 -6.04 1.24 17.09
N ALA A 206 -6.57 1.12 18.31
CA ALA A 206 -7.48 0.05 18.66
C ALA A 206 -8.79 0.10 17.85
N LEU A 207 -9.31 1.31 17.58
CA LEU A 207 -10.48 1.50 16.72
C LEU A 207 -10.17 1.23 15.25
N GLU A 208 -9.02 1.68 14.78
CA GLU A 208 -8.55 1.43 13.42
C GLU A 208 -8.42 -0.07 13.16
N TYR A 209 -7.71 -0.78 14.02
CA TYR A 209 -7.51 -2.23 13.88
C TYR A 209 -8.83 -3.01 13.90
N ALA A 210 -9.81 -2.59 14.71
CA ALA A 210 -11.12 -3.23 14.78
C ALA A 210 -11.99 -2.95 13.53
N HIS A 211 -11.72 -1.88 12.78
CA HIS A 211 -12.60 -1.37 11.71
C HIS A 211 -11.87 -1.00 10.42
N LEU A 212 -10.84 -1.75 10.03
CA LEU A 212 -9.92 -1.47 8.90
C LEU A 212 -10.62 -1.07 7.57
N ARG A 213 -11.87 -1.50 7.34
CA ARG A 213 -12.63 -1.15 6.12
C ARG A 213 -13.37 0.19 6.20
N GLU A 214 -13.44 0.77 7.40
CA GLU A 214 -14.20 1.99 7.68
C GLU A 214 -13.28 3.18 7.97
N VAL A 215 -11.96 2.96 8.00
CA VAL A 215 -10.96 3.94 8.41
C VAL A 215 -10.10 4.34 7.22
N ASP A 216 -9.84 5.64 7.14
CA ASP A 216 -8.85 6.23 6.25
C ASP A 216 -7.50 6.28 6.98
N TYR A 217 -6.67 5.29 6.72
CA TYR A 217 -5.35 5.16 7.33
C TYR A 217 -4.47 6.40 7.16
N GLU A 218 -4.45 7.00 5.95
CA GLU A 218 -3.64 8.22 5.71
C GLU A 218 -4.15 9.41 6.52
N ARG A 219 -5.47 9.48 6.73
CA ARG A 219 -6.08 10.51 7.56
C ARG A 219 -5.74 10.29 9.03
N THR A 220 -5.88 9.07 9.54
CA THR A 220 -5.56 8.73 10.94
C THR A 220 -4.12 9.10 11.26
N SER A 221 -3.15 8.63 10.47
CA SER A 221 -1.73 8.99 10.65
C SER A 221 -1.48 10.50 10.63
N ARG A 222 -2.21 11.24 9.77
CA ARG A 222 -2.09 12.69 9.73
C ARG A 222 -2.63 13.37 11.01
N GLU A 223 -3.76 12.92 11.53
CA GLU A 223 -4.31 13.49 12.77
C GLU A 223 -3.46 13.12 13.98
N GLU A 224 -2.87 11.93 14.03
CA GLU A 224 -1.85 11.56 15.03
C GLU A 224 -0.65 12.49 14.98
N GLY A 225 -0.05 12.68 13.83
CA GLY A 225 1.06 13.61 13.65
C GLY A 225 0.72 15.05 14.07
N ASN A 226 -0.49 15.53 13.80
CA ASN A 226 -0.96 16.84 14.24
C ASN A 226 -1.09 16.93 15.78
N LEU A 227 -1.56 15.87 16.43
CA LEU A 227 -1.64 15.78 17.89
C LEU A 227 -0.24 15.85 18.51
N VAL A 228 0.70 15.03 18.02
CA VAL A 228 2.11 15.02 18.47
C VAL A 228 2.76 16.38 18.27
N LEU A 229 2.56 17.02 17.10
CA LEU A 229 3.08 18.38 16.86
C LEU A 229 2.51 19.41 17.81
N SER A 230 1.25 19.28 18.23
CA SER A 230 0.65 20.21 19.19
C SER A 230 1.33 20.11 20.56
N LEU A 231 1.68 18.90 20.99
CA LEU A 231 2.48 18.65 22.20
C LEU A 231 3.90 19.22 22.06
N GLY A 232 4.62 18.89 21.00
CA GLY A 232 6.00 19.35 20.80
C GLY A 232 6.14 20.87 20.72
N ARG A 233 5.15 21.57 20.16
CA ARG A 233 5.11 23.05 20.18
C ARG A 233 4.92 23.60 21.58
N ALA A 234 4.02 23.01 22.37
CA ALA A 234 3.80 23.43 23.75
C ALA A 234 5.03 23.15 24.64
N GLU A 235 5.70 22.01 24.43
CA GLU A 235 6.96 21.68 25.10
C GLU A 235 8.06 22.67 24.76
N ARG A 236 8.22 23.02 23.47
CA ARG A 236 9.21 23.99 23.02
C ARG A 236 8.98 25.38 23.63
N ASP A 237 7.71 25.82 23.67
CA ASP A 237 7.36 27.13 24.25
C ASP A 237 7.58 27.16 25.78
N ALA A 238 7.44 26.03 26.46
CA ALA A 238 7.68 25.88 27.89
C ALA A 238 9.15 25.58 28.28
N ALA A 239 9.99 25.19 27.34
CA ALA A 239 11.37 24.76 27.58
C ALA A 239 12.27 25.89 28.08
N LYS A 240 12.94 25.66 29.20
CA LYS A 240 13.88 26.62 29.85
C LYS A 240 15.31 26.12 29.89
N THR A 241 15.51 24.84 29.69
CA THR A 241 16.81 24.17 29.78
C THR A 241 17.13 23.40 28.50
N THR A 242 18.42 23.15 28.25
CA THR A 242 18.85 22.34 27.08
C THR A 242 18.20 20.96 27.02
N PRO A 243 18.08 20.18 28.13
CA PRO A 243 17.37 18.91 28.07
C PRO A 243 15.91 19.06 27.67
N GLU A 244 15.21 20.09 28.11
CA GLU A 244 13.81 20.36 27.73
C GLU A 244 13.67 20.76 26.27
N GLN A 245 14.60 21.58 25.75
CA GLN A 245 14.67 21.92 24.33
C GLN A 245 14.92 20.68 23.47
N LEU A 246 15.82 19.80 23.92
CA LEU A 246 16.13 18.56 23.22
C LEU A 246 14.90 17.66 23.11
N GLU A 247 14.14 17.49 24.20
CA GLU A 247 12.93 16.67 24.22
C GLU A 247 11.86 17.25 23.29
N ALA A 248 11.58 18.55 23.39
CA ALA A 248 10.64 19.23 22.52
C ALA A 248 10.99 19.08 21.02
N LEU A 249 12.27 19.14 20.67
CA LEU A 249 12.72 18.94 19.28
C LEU A 249 12.51 17.49 18.82
N ARG A 250 12.70 16.50 19.69
CA ARG A 250 12.41 15.09 19.39
C ARG A 250 10.92 14.87 19.15
N THR A 251 10.04 15.43 20.02
CA THR A 251 8.59 15.37 19.83
C THR A 251 8.17 16.02 18.51
N LEU A 252 8.75 17.19 18.17
CA LEU A 252 8.47 17.84 16.89
C LEU A 252 8.96 17.01 15.71
N ALA A 253 10.15 16.43 15.76
CA ALA A 253 10.66 15.58 14.69
C ALA A 253 9.78 14.35 14.46
N SER A 254 9.30 13.70 15.54
CA SER A 254 8.34 12.60 15.46
C SER A 254 7.06 13.03 14.77
N GLY A 255 6.39 14.09 15.24
CA GLY A 255 5.13 14.55 14.63
C GLY A 255 5.27 15.00 13.18
N TYR A 256 6.41 15.59 12.80
CA TYR A 256 6.69 15.85 11.38
C TYR A 256 6.89 14.56 10.58
N GLY A 257 7.54 13.54 11.17
CA GLY A 257 7.69 12.22 10.57
C GLY A 257 6.35 11.55 10.28
N ASP A 258 5.42 11.58 11.24
CA ASP A 258 4.07 11.04 11.10
C ASP A 258 3.27 11.74 9.99
N LEU A 259 3.53 13.03 9.78
CA LEU A 259 2.98 13.80 8.67
C LEU A 259 3.71 13.59 7.33
N ASN A 260 4.74 12.75 7.27
CA ASN A 260 5.65 12.62 6.15
C ASN A 260 6.33 13.95 5.75
N ASP A 261 6.41 14.91 6.67
CA ASP A 261 7.12 16.19 6.47
C ASP A 261 8.60 16.04 6.86
N TRP A 262 9.29 15.19 6.12
CA TRP A 262 10.69 14.83 6.37
C TRP A 262 11.64 16.02 6.37
N PRO A 263 11.47 17.07 5.53
CA PRO A 263 12.32 18.26 5.62
C PRO A 263 12.26 18.94 6.98
N ASN A 264 11.08 19.09 7.58
CA ASN A 264 10.91 19.68 8.91
C ASN A 264 11.35 18.73 10.02
N ALA A 265 11.14 17.41 9.88
CA ALA A 265 11.67 16.40 10.80
C ALA A 265 13.20 16.48 10.87
N ILE A 266 13.89 16.46 9.71
CA ILE A 266 15.34 16.61 9.64
C ILE A 266 15.83 17.94 10.22
N SER A 267 15.08 19.03 10.02
CA SER A 267 15.44 20.32 10.62
C SER A 267 15.41 20.26 12.14
N ALA A 268 14.37 19.68 12.72
CA ALA A 268 14.24 19.51 14.16
C ALA A 268 15.33 18.57 14.73
N ASP A 269 15.61 17.46 14.07
CA ASP A 269 16.67 16.54 14.46
C ASP A 269 18.07 17.16 14.37
N ARG A 270 18.34 17.98 13.36
CA ARG A 270 19.62 18.71 13.24
C ARG A 270 19.78 19.76 14.34
N GLU A 271 18.70 20.46 14.70
CA GLU A 271 18.71 21.38 15.84
C GLU A 271 18.98 20.61 17.15
N ALA A 272 18.32 19.47 17.34
CA ALA A 272 18.53 18.59 18.48
C ALA A 272 19.98 18.06 18.53
N LEU A 273 20.51 17.62 17.40
CA LEU A 273 21.89 17.14 17.30
C LEU A 273 22.93 18.23 17.55
N ALA A 274 22.63 19.52 17.27
CA ALA A 274 23.47 20.62 17.64
C ALA A 274 23.56 20.81 19.17
N LEU A 275 22.50 20.47 19.91
CA LEU A 275 22.49 20.47 21.36
C LEU A 275 23.14 19.22 21.97
N ALA A 276 23.05 18.08 21.28
CA ALA A 276 23.59 16.79 21.73
C ALA A 276 24.37 16.09 20.59
N PRO A 277 25.59 16.55 20.24
CA PRO A 277 26.29 16.12 19.02
C PRO A 277 26.59 14.61 18.93
N ASN A 278 26.71 13.93 20.06
CA ASN A 278 27.02 12.48 20.08
C ASN A 278 25.83 11.63 20.55
N ASP A 279 24.63 12.14 20.44
CA ASP A 279 23.43 11.36 20.76
C ASP A 279 23.16 10.34 19.65
N PRO A 280 23.25 9.03 19.93
CA PRO A 280 23.09 8.02 18.90
C PRO A 280 21.66 7.97 18.35
N GLN A 281 20.64 8.24 19.20
CA GLN A 281 19.23 8.20 18.79
C GLN A 281 18.95 9.27 17.71
N LEU A 282 19.50 10.48 17.88
CA LEU A 282 19.35 11.55 16.88
C LEU A 282 20.07 11.24 15.57
N VAL A 283 21.26 10.62 15.68
CA VAL A 283 22.01 10.20 14.47
C VAL A 283 21.22 9.14 13.72
N ASN A 284 20.60 8.18 14.42
CA ASN A 284 19.77 7.16 13.78
C ASN A 284 18.47 7.75 13.21
N ALA A 285 17.82 8.67 13.94
CA ALA A 285 16.62 9.36 13.43
C ALA A 285 16.90 10.08 12.10
N LEU A 286 18.03 10.80 12.02
CA LEU A 286 18.45 11.42 10.77
C LEU A 286 18.69 10.41 9.65
N ALA A 287 19.32 9.27 9.94
CA ALA A 287 19.52 8.22 8.92
C ALA A 287 18.18 7.71 8.36
N LEU A 288 17.18 7.50 9.22
CA LEU A 288 15.85 7.04 8.81
C LEU A 288 15.09 8.14 8.04
N ALA A 289 15.23 9.41 8.42
CA ALA A 289 14.61 10.52 7.70
C ALA A 289 15.25 10.73 6.32
N ASP A 290 16.57 10.63 6.19
CA ASP A 290 17.28 10.66 4.92
C ASP A 290 16.84 9.48 4.02
N TYR A 291 16.60 8.28 4.60
CA TYR A 291 15.98 7.15 3.88
C TYR A 291 14.63 7.51 3.26
N ARG A 292 13.77 8.18 4.00
CA ARG A 292 12.44 8.60 3.52
C ARG A 292 12.51 9.63 2.39
N LEU A 293 13.56 10.44 2.36
CA LEU A 293 13.82 11.37 1.26
C LEU A 293 14.58 10.73 0.09
N HIS A 294 14.88 9.43 0.15
CA HIS A 294 15.71 8.71 -0.80
C HIS A 294 17.13 9.26 -0.93
N ASP A 295 17.61 10.00 0.09
CA ASP A 295 19.01 10.45 0.17
C ASP A 295 19.87 9.37 0.82
N TYR A 296 20.14 8.33 0.05
CA TYR A 296 20.85 7.15 0.57
C TYR A 296 22.31 7.41 0.90
N ASP A 297 22.95 8.40 0.29
CA ASP A 297 24.32 8.77 0.65
C ASP A 297 24.37 9.48 2.02
N ALA A 298 23.41 10.37 2.30
CA ALA A 298 23.26 10.97 3.63
C ALA A 298 22.90 9.91 4.68
N MET A 299 21.94 9.03 4.39
CA MET A 299 21.58 7.89 5.24
C MET A 299 22.81 7.05 5.62
N ILE A 300 23.60 6.64 4.63
CA ILE A 300 24.83 5.85 4.85
C ILE A 300 25.80 6.59 5.77
N ALA A 301 26.01 7.88 5.56
CA ALA A 301 26.91 8.68 6.39
C ALA A 301 26.45 8.73 7.86
N GLN A 302 25.17 8.92 8.11
CA GLN A 302 24.61 8.90 9.47
C GLN A 302 24.64 7.49 10.08
N ALA A 303 24.29 6.46 9.34
CA ALA A 303 24.33 5.08 9.83
C ALA A 303 25.78 4.63 10.15
N GLN A 304 26.76 5.01 9.34
CA GLN A 304 28.20 4.80 9.66
C GLN A 304 28.59 5.51 10.95
N ARG A 305 28.15 6.74 11.15
CA ARG A 305 28.39 7.48 12.40
C ARG A 305 27.73 6.79 13.59
N TYR A 306 26.50 6.31 13.43
CA TYR A 306 25.80 5.56 14.47
C TYR A 306 26.57 4.30 14.89
N THR A 307 27.01 3.48 13.92
CA THR A 307 27.77 2.27 14.21
C THR A 307 29.14 2.53 14.85
N GLN A 308 29.70 3.73 14.70
CA GLN A 308 30.90 4.16 15.45
C GLN A 308 30.59 4.54 16.90
N LEU A 309 29.41 5.14 17.16
CA LEU A 309 28.95 5.52 18.48
C LEU A 309 28.49 4.31 19.30
N VAL A 310 27.81 3.38 18.65
CA VAL A 310 27.23 2.18 19.28
C VAL A 310 27.56 0.92 18.46
N PRO A 311 28.82 0.48 18.45
CA PRO A 311 29.25 -0.62 17.59
C PRO A 311 28.66 -1.99 17.93
N SER A 312 28.08 -2.14 19.12
CA SER A 312 27.44 -3.38 19.61
C SER A 312 25.95 -3.44 19.30
N ASP A 313 25.37 -2.42 18.69
CA ASP A 313 23.95 -2.40 18.32
C ASP A 313 23.73 -2.99 16.93
N GLY A 314 23.05 -4.14 16.89
CA GLY A 314 22.73 -4.84 15.63
C GLY A 314 21.82 -4.04 14.71
N ASP A 315 20.86 -3.29 15.25
CA ASP A 315 19.92 -2.48 14.48
C ASP A 315 20.62 -1.34 13.72
N GLY A 316 21.64 -0.72 14.33
CA GLY A 316 22.46 0.28 13.65
C GLY A 316 23.21 -0.29 12.44
N TRP A 317 23.68 -1.54 12.54
CA TRP A 317 24.30 -2.23 11.40
C TRP A 317 23.27 -2.65 10.36
N SER A 318 22.04 -3.01 10.75
CA SER A 318 20.93 -3.26 9.83
C SER A 318 20.56 -2.00 9.06
N THR A 319 20.43 -0.86 9.73
CA THR A 319 20.21 0.45 9.11
C THR A 319 21.29 0.80 8.09
N LEU A 320 22.56 0.54 8.40
CA LEU A 320 23.67 0.73 7.48
C LEU A 320 23.57 -0.21 6.27
N GLY A 321 23.21 -1.47 6.50
CA GLY A 321 22.96 -2.47 5.46
C GLY A 321 21.87 -2.02 4.50
N LEU A 322 20.76 -1.51 5.02
CA LEU A 322 19.66 -0.96 4.25
C LEU A 322 20.11 0.23 3.39
N GLY A 323 20.85 1.16 3.96
CA GLY A 323 21.40 2.30 3.21
C GLY A 323 22.26 1.85 2.02
N TYR A 324 23.18 0.93 2.24
CA TYR A 324 23.99 0.36 1.16
C TYR A 324 23.15 -0.39 0.12
N GLN A 325 22.18 -1.18 0.56
CA GLN A 325 21.26 -1.90 -0.35
C GLN A 325 20.51 -0.93 -1.27
N ARG A 326 19.94 0.15 -0.71
CA ARG A 326 19.23 1.18 -1.48
C ARG A 326 20.14 1.95 -2.43
N ALA A 327 21.39 2.19 -2.04
CA ALA A 327 22.42 2.75 -2.90
C ALA A 327 23.00 1.73 -3.90
N ARG A 328 22.49 0.49 -3.94
CA ARG A 328 22.96 -0.63 -4.77
C ARG A 328 24.42 -1.02 -4.54
N LYS A 329 24.96 -0.72 -3.36
CA LYS A 329 26.29 -1.12 -2.89
C LYS A 329 26.19 -2.48 -2.20
N TYR A 330 25.81 -3.51 -2.96
CA TYR A 330 25.38 -4.82 -2.41
C TYR A 330 26.46 -5.55 -1.62
N ASP A 331 27.73 -5.47 -2.02
CA ASP A 331 28.84 -6.08 -1.27
C ASP A 331 29.02 -5.45 0.13
N ASP A 332 28.83 -4.15 0.25
CA ASP A 332 28.92 -3.45 1.53
C ASP A 332 27.66 -3.69 2.38
N ALA A 333 26.49 -3.77 1.73
CA ALA A 333 25.24 -4.17 2.38
C ALA A 333 25.36 -5.57 3.00
N ALA A 334 25.90 -6.55 2.24
CA ALA A 334 26.10 -7.91 2.74
C ALA A 334 26.98 -7.97 3.99
N LYS A 335 28.06 -7.18 4.03
CA LYS A 335 28.96 -7.09 5.20
C LYS A 335 28.25 -6.46 6.41
N ALA A 336 27.50 -5.39 6.18
CA ALA A 336 26.78 -4.71 7.25
C ALA A 336 25.69 -5.63 7.86
N TYR A 337 24.89 -6.29 7.03
CA TYR A 337 23.88 -7.25 7.49
C TYR A 337 24.50 -8.49 8.17
N ALA A 338 25.66 -8.97 7.71
CA ALA A 338 26.34 -10.08 8.39
C ALA A 338 26.80 -9.68 9.82
N THR A 339 27.27 -8.44 9.98
CA THR A 339 27.61 -7.90 11.32
C THR A 339 26.36 -7.74 12.17
N SER A 340 25.29 -7.17 11.61
CA SER A 340 24.01 -7.01 12.28
C SER A 340 23.47 -8.34 12.79
N LEU A 341 23.36 -9.36 11.92
CA LEU A 341 22.87 -10.67 12.30
C LEU A 341 23.67 -11.30 13.44
N THR A 342 25.00 -11.19 13.41
CA THR A 342 25.85 -11.72 14.49
C THR A 342 25.52 -11.06 15.86
N LEU A 343 25.26 -9.75 15.86
CA LEU A 343 24.94 -9.00 17.08
C LEU A 343 23.51 -9.28 17.56
N LEU A 344 22.55 -9.33 16.63
CA LEU A 344 21.14 -9.61 16.95
C LEU A 344 20.94 -11.06 17.42
N GLU A 345 21.61 -12.04 16.82
CA GLU A 345 21.60 -13.43 17.29
C GLU A 345 22.14 -13.55 18.72
N ASP A 346 23.23 -12.84 19.03
CA ASP A 346 23.76 -12.77 20.41
C ASP A 346 22.76 -12.12 21.38
N ALA A 347 22.10 -11.04 20.97
CA ALA A 347 21.04 -10.38 21.74
C ALA A 347 19.84 -11.32 21.97
N ALA A 348 19.36 -12.01 20.94
CA ALA A 348 18.25 -12.95 21.02
C ALA A 348 18.54 -14.16 21.92
N THR A 349 19.82 -14.57 22.06
CA THR A 349 20.21 -15.63 23.02
C THR A 349 20.19 -15.16 24.47
N LYS A 350 20.33 -13.86 24.70
CA LYS A 350 20.35 -13.23 26.03
C LYS A 350 18.98 -12.67 26.45
N ALA A 351 18.01 -12.66 25.53
CA ALA A 351 16.67 -12.15 25.75
C ALA A 351 15.94 -12.93 26.86
N LYS A 352 15.01 -12.28 27.54
CA LYS A 352 14.14 -12.93 28.51
C LYS A 352 13.20 -13.93 27.82
N PRO A 353 12.73 -14.99 28.51
CA PRO A 353 11.92 -16.04 27.91
C PRO A 353 10.63 -15.58 27.21
N ASN A 354 10.10 -14.41 27.59
CA ASN A 354 8.87 -13.84 27.02
C ASN A 354 9.13 -12.58 26.18
N ASP A 355 10.38 -12.30 25.86
CA ASP A 355 10.79 -11.16 25.03
C ASP A 355 11.01 -11.67 23.60
N GLU A 356 9.99 -11.52 22.78
CA GLU A 356 9.98 -12.01 21.39
C GLU A 356 10.59 -11.00 20.41
N ASP A 357 10.71 -9.72 20.79
CA ASP A 357 11.19 -8.65 19.91
C ASP A 357 12.59 -8.96 19.32
N PRO A 358 13.61 -9.39 20.10
CA PRO A 358 14.92 -9.76 19.53
C PRO A 358 14.88 -10.95 18.57
N ILE A 359 13.88 -11.81 18.67
CA ILE A 359 13.68 -12.94 17.75
C ILE A 359 13.17 -12.41 16.40
N VAL A 360 12.24 -11.45 16.45
CA VAL A 360 11.70 -10.76 15.27
C VAL A 360 12.81 -10.01 14.56
N ASP A 361 13.66 -9.27 15.30
CA ASP A 361 14.76 -8.48 14.72
C ASP A 361 15.74 -9.35 13.92
N VAL A 362 16.08 -10.54 14.44
CA VAL A 362 16.92 -11.51 13.68
C VAL A 362 16.22 -11.97 12.41
N ALA A 363 14.96 -12.36 12.51
CA ALA A 363 14.23 -12.92 11.37
C ALA A 363 14.02 -11.87 10.26
N ASP A 364 13.69 -10.64 10.62
CA ASP A 364 13.47 -9.53 9.67
C ASP A 364 14.79 -9.11 9.01
N THR A 365 15.86 -8.92 9.79
CA THR A 365 17.20 -8.62 9.27
C THR A 365 17.73 -9.73 8.34
N ALA A 366 17.42 -10.98 8.65
CA ALA A 366 17.81 -12.11 7.78
C ALA A 366 17.05 -12.08 6.45
N LEU A 367 15.77 -11.66 6.43
CA LEU A 367 15.03 -11.44 5.19
C LEU A 367 15.60 -10.30 4.36
N ASP A 368 16.03 -9.22 4.98
CA ASP A 368 16.66 -8.10 4.29
C ASP A 368 18.02 -8.48 3.72
N ALA A 369 18.83 -9.19 4.47
CA ALA A 369 20.09 -9.77 3.99
C ALA A 369 19.86 -10.71 2.79
N ALA A 370 18.79 -11.51 2.80
CA ALA A 370 18.45 -12.40 1.70
C ALA A 370 18.24 -11.63 0.39
N ASN A 371 17.56 -10.46 0.43
CA ASN A 371 17.35 -9.62 -0.74
C ASN A 371 18.69 -9.16 -1.36
N VAL A 372 19.68 -8.88 -0.52
CA VAL A 372 21.04 -8.50 -0.96
C VAL A 372 21.73 -9.68 -1.63
N TYR A 373 21.69 -10.88 -1.04
CA TYR A 373 22.31 -12.06 -1.63
C TYR A 373 21.59 -12.53 -2.89
N VAL A 374 20.27 -12.36 -3.00
CA VAL A 374 19.53 -12.53 -4.27
C VAL A 374 20.08 -11.56 -5.33
N SER A 375 20.29 -10.31 -4.98
CA SER A 375 20.84 -9.28 -5.90
C SER A 375 22.28 -9.56 -6.30
N LEU A 376 23.07 -10.18 -5.43
CA LEU A 376 24.44 -10.62 -5.72
C LEU A 376 24.49 -11.93 -6.54
N GLY A 377 23.35 -12.60 -6.69
CA GLY A 377 23.30 -13.92 -7.32
C GLY A 377 24.01 -15.00 -6.52
N ASP A 378 24.00 -14.90 -5.20
CA ASP A 378 24.62 -15.86 -4.27
C ASP A 378 23.55 -16.79 -3.64
N PRO A 379 23.25 -17.94 -4.27
CA PRO A 379 22.23 -18.86 -3.78
C PRO A 379 22.60 -19.50 -2.44
N THR A 380 23.89 -19.65 -2.15
CA THR A 380 24.36 -20.28 -0.91
C THR A 380 24.06 -19.41 0.28
N ASN A 381 24.46 -18.14 0.23
CA ASN A 381 24.17 -17.21 1.31
C ASN A 381 22.68 -16.85 1.37
N THR A 382 22.00 -16.74 0.22
CA THR A 382 20.53 -16.54 0.20
C THR A 382 19.83 -17.65 0.98
N LYS A 383 20.14 -18.91 0.68
CA LYS A 383 19.54 -20.04 1.41
C LYS A 383 19.86 -19.98 2.91
N ARG A 384 21.13 -19.73 3.26
CA ARG A 384 21.55 -19.65 4.66
C ARG A 384 20.76 -18.62 5.47
N VAL A 385 20.58 -17.40 4.94
CA VAL A 385 19.84 -16.35 5.67
C VAL A 385 18.34 -16.60 5.69
N PHE A 386 17.76 -17.23 4.67
CA PHE A 386 16.38 -17.70 4.72
C PHE A 386 16.16 -18.83 5.75
N ASP A 387 17.11 -19.76 5.84
CA ASP A 387 17.08 -20.79 6.89
C ASP A 387 17.15 -20.13 8.29
N THR A 388 17.97 -19.09 8.46
CA THR A 388 18.01 -18.28 9.70
C THR A 388 16.66 -17.61 9.98
N ALA A 389 16.09 -16.91 8.99
CA ALA A 389 14.79 -16.24 9.16
C ALA A 389 13.70 -17.21 9.61
N ASN A 390 13.57 -18.37 8.95
CA ASN A 390 12.61 -19.40 9.33
C ASN A 390 12.89 -19.97 10.73
N ALA A 391 14.15 -20.29 11.04
CA ALA A 391 14.51 -20.87 12.34
C ALA A 391 14.19 -19.93 13.52
N TYR A 392 14.26 -18.62 13.31
CA TYR A 392 13.86 -17.65 14.32
C TYR A 392 12.35 -17.42 14.35
N ALA A 393 11.69 -17.30 13.20
CA ALA A 393 10.24 -17.20 13.12
C ALA A 393 9.52 -18.42 13.76
N ASP A 394 10.07 -19.64 13.58
CA ASP A 394 9.54 -20.87 14.19
C ASP A 394 9.62 -20.89 15.73
N ARG A 395 10.36 -19.97 16.35
CA ARG A 395 10.41 -19.80 17.83
C ARG A 395 9.26 -18.95 18.37
N LEU A 396 8.57 -18.20 17.52
CA LEU A 396 7.44 -17.35 17.87
C LEU A 396 6.15 -18.19 17.95
N ASP A 397 5.20 -17.74 18.75
CA ASP A 397 3.87 -18.37 18.79
C ASP A 397 3.12 -18.11 17.47
N PRO A 398 2.79 -19.15 16.68
CA PRO A 398 2.09 -18.99 15.40
C PRO A 398 0.64 -18.47 15.55
N HIS A 399 0.13 -18.37 16.77
CA HIS A 399 -1.18 -17.81 17.10
C HIS A 399 -1.07 -16.59 18.03
N GLY A 400 0.15 -16.13 18.31
CA GLY A 400 0.45 -15.02 19.20
C GLY A 400 0.47 -13.65 18.52
N LYS A 401 1.08 -12.70 19.19
CA LYS A 401 1.25 -11.30 18.75
C LYS A 401 1.86 -11.20 17.33
N TYR A 402 2.77 -12.12 16.99
CA TYR A 402 3.53 -12.12 15.74
C TYR A 402 3.08 -13.17 14.72
N ALA A 403 1.86 -13.71 14.84
CA ALA A 403 1.37 -14.77 13.94
C ALA A 403 1.40 -14.36 12.44
N GLU A 404 1.03 -13.13 12.13
CA GLU A 404 1.08 -12.59 10.76
C GLU A 404 2.54 -12.46 10.27
N PHE A 405 3.44 -11.98 11.12
CA PHE A 405 4.87 -11.91 10.82
C PHE A 405 5.45 -13.29 10.51
N VAL A 406 5.17 -14.31 11.33
CA VAL A 406 5.62 -15.70 11.10
C VAL A 406 5.17 -16.20 9.73
N ASN A 407 3.89 -16.01 9.39
CA ASN A 407 3.36 -16.39 8.09
C ASN A 407 4.06 -15.66 6.93
N ASN A 408 4.31 -14.36 7.09
CA ASN A 408 5.01 -13.54 6.12
C ASN A 408 6.46 -14.01 5.91
N VAL A 409 7.18 -14.35 6.98
CA VAL A 409 8.55 -14.91 6.89
C VAL A 409 8.57 -16.19 6.07
N HIS A 410 7.68 -17.14 6.38
CA HIS A 410 7.60 -18.41 5.66
C HIS A 410 7.26 -18.22 4.17
N GLU A 411 6.32 -17.33 3.87
CA GLU A 411 5.92 -17.03 2.50
C GLU A 411 7.07 -16.38 1.72
N ARG A 412 7.70 -15.34 2.25
CA ARG A 412 8.86 -14.66 1.65
C ARG A 412 10.04 -15.59 1.42
N THR A 413 10.29 -16.52 2.35
CA THR A 413 11.35 -17.51 2.21
C THR A 413 11.09 -18.45 1.02
N GLN A 414 9.88 -18.97 0.90
CA GLN A 414 9.51 -19.83 -0.24
C GLN A 414 9.63 -19.08 -1.57
N GLU A 415 9.16 -17.84 -1.63
CA GLU A 415 9.23 -17.00 -2.81
C GLU A 415 10.65 -16.64 -3.18
N GLY A 416 11.46 -16.26 -2.21
CA GLY A 416 12.84 -15.85 -2.41
C GLY A 416 13.75 -17.00 -2.85
N LEU A 417 13.53 -18.23 -2.36
CA LEU A 417 14.24 -19.41 -2.84
C LEU A 417 13.89 -19.73 -4.31
N VAL A 418 12.64 -19.52 -4.72
CA VAL A 418 12.25 -19.62 -6.13
C VAL A 418 12.93 -18.52 -6.93
N ALA A 419 12.94 -17.29 -6.42
CA ALA A 419 13.53 -16.13 -7.08
C ALA A 419 15.03 -16.29 -7.33
N VAL A 420 15.80 -16.73 -6.34
CA VAL A 420 17.25 -16.94 -6.49
C VAL A 420 17.58 -18.05 -7.49
N THR A 421 16.73 -19.07 -7.53
CA THR A 421 16.87 -20.17 -8.51
C THR A 421 16.59 -19.69 -9.93
N LEU A 422 15.64 -18.77 -10.10
CA LEU A 422 15.25 -18.20 -11.40
C LEU A 422 16.26 -17.15 -11.88
N ALA A 423 16.69 -16.27 -10.99
CA ALA A 423 17.51 -15.12 -11.35
C ALA A 423 18.93 -15.53 -11.81
N GLY A 424 19.47 -16.63 -11.29
CA GLY A 424 20.78 -17.15 -11.70
C GLY A 424 21.91 -16.09 -11.67
N GLY A 425 21.76 -15.04 -10.85
CA GLY A 425 22.69 -13.91 -10.78
C GLY A 425 22.44 -12.79 -11.79
N THR A 426 21.33 -12.79 -12.52
CA THR A 426 20.99 -11.69 -13.42
C THR A 426 20.33 -10.54 -12.65
N HIS A 427 20.74 -9.28 -12.95
CA HIS A 427 20.14 -8.08 -12.37
C HIS A 427 18.92 -7.57 -13.14
N VAL A 428 18.27 -8.44 -13.90
CA VAL A 428 17.05 -8.12 -14.67
C VAL A 428 15.84 -8.77 -14.01
N PRO A 429 14.66 -8.18 -14.09
CA PRO A 429 13.43 -8.79 -13.59
C PRO A 429 13.15 -10.13 -14.27
N VAL A 430 12.82 -11.14 -13.46
CA VAL A 430 12.44 -12.47 -13.89
C VAL A 430 11.11 -12.87 -13.27
N ALA A 431 10.39 -13.78 -13.90
CA ALA A 431 9.13 -14.26 -13.36
C ALA A 431 9.02 -15.78 -13.42
N SER A 432 8.23 -16.34 -12.52
CA SER A 432 7.81 -17.75 -12.52
C SER A 432 6.31 -17.85 -12.35
N ILE A 433 5.70 -18.80 -13.04
CA ILE A 433 4.28 -19.09 -12.93
C ILE A 433 4.12 -20.54 -12.49
N THR A 434 3.44 -20.75 -11.37
CA THR A 434 3.14 -22.07 -10.82
C THR A 434 1.63 -22.23 -10.60
N ALA A 435 1.17 -23.44 -10.33
CA ALA A 435 -0.21 -23.67 -9.97
C ALA A 435 -0.54 -22.94 -8.66
N TRP A 436 -1.74 -22.39 -8.56
CA TRP A 436 -2.23 -21.75 -7.34
C TRP A 436 -2.48 -22.79 -6.25
N THR A 437 -1.98 -22.52 -5.05
CA THR A 437 -2.16 -23.37 -3.86
C THR A 437 -2.78 -22.61 -2.69
N GLY A 438 -3.02 -21.29 -2.86
CA GLY A 438 -3.61 -20.44 -1.83
C GLY A 438 -5.14 -20.57 -1.71
N ALA A 439 -5.71 -19.91 -0.72
CA ALA A 439 -7.15 -19.77 -0.58
C ALA A 439 -7.76 -18.95 -1.73
N ASP A 440 -9.00 -19.22 -2.07
CA ASP A 440 -9.72 -18.43 -3.05
C ASP A 440 -10.10 -17.06 -2.49
N LEU A 441 -9.84 -16.00 -3.24
CA LEU A 441 -10.36 -14.68 -2.91
C LEU A 441 -11.91 -14.70 -2.88
N PRO A 442 -12.56 -13.95 -1.98
CA PRO A 442 -14.02 -13.85 -1.95
C PRO A 442 -14.58 -13.48 -3.33
N GLY A 443 -15.57 -14.22 -3.79
CA GLY A 443 -16.18 -13.99 -5.10
C GLY A 443 -15.52 -14.66 -6.30
N SER A 444 -14.41 -15.40 -6.14
CA SER A 444 -13.79 -16.15 -7.24
C SER A 444 -14.79 -17.09 -7.96
N LEU A 445 -14.65 -17.17 -9.29
CA LEU A 445 -15.43 -18.10 -10.12
C LEU A 445 -14.81 -19.50 -10.08
N ALA A 446 -15.60 -20.53 -9.84
CA ALA A 446 -15.13 -21.90 -9.79
C ALA A 446 -14.43 -22.40 -11.08
N SER A 447 -14.76 -21.78 -12.24
CA SER A 447 -14.15 -22.11 -13.53
C SER A 447 -12.86 -21.32 -13.81
N THR A 448 -12.46 -20.38 -12.98
CA THR A 448 -11.25 -19.57 -13.16
C THR A 448 -10.03 -20.45 -12.99
N LEU A 449 -9.12 -20.40 -13.96
CA LEU A 449 -7.80 -21.02 -13.81
C LEU A 449 -6.91 -20.04 -13.05
N LYS A 450 -6.32 -20.49 -11.95
CA LYS A 450 -5.52 -19.67 -11.07
C LYS A 450 -4.08 -20.14 -11.05
N TYR A 451 -3.19 -19.20 -11.00
CA TYR A 451 -1.76 -19.42 -10.97
C TYR A 451 -1.12 -18.46 -9.96
N ARG A 452 -0.04 -18.91 -9.36
CA ARG A 452 0.85 -18.06 -8.59
C ARG A 452 1.93 -17.52 -9.53
N LEU A 453 1.95 -16.22 -9.74
CA LEU A 453 2.97 -15.53 -10.52
C LEU A 453 3.90 -14.80 -9.54
N ILE A 454 5.14 -15.25 -9.50
CA ILE A 454 6.21 -14.64 -8.70
C ILE A 454 7.09 -13.84 -9.65
N VAL A 455 7.31 -12.56 -9.34
CA VAL A 455 8.25 -11.69 -10.05
C VAL A 455 9.36 -11.31 -9.10
N ALA A 456 10.58 -11.58 -9.49
CA ALA A 456 11.78 -11.21 -8.75
C ALA A 456 12.61 -10.22 -9.55
N GLY A 457 13.22 -9.24 -8.89
CA GLY A 457 14.06 -8.24 -9.54
C GLY A 457 14.73 -7.31 -8.55
N PRO A 458 15.60 -6.41 -9.04
CA PRO A 458 16.19 -5.40 -8.18
C PRO A 458 15.11 -4.56 -7.49
N PRO A 459 15.25 -4.25 -6.19
CA PRO A 459 14.34 -3.34 -5.50
C PRO A 459 14.16 -2.03 -6.27
N ASP A 460 12.96 -1.47 -6.22
CA ASP A 460 12.54 -0.25 -6.91
C ASP A 460 12.62 -0.29 -8.46
N ALA A 461 13.00 -1.42 -9.06
CA ALA A 461 12.91 -1.57 -10.51
C ALA A 461 11.44 -1.50 -10.95
N SER A 462 11.13 -0.64 -11.90
CA SER A 462 9.80 -0.61 -12.52
C SER A 462 9.65 -1.79 -13.45
N VAL A 463 8.62 -2.60 -13.25
CA VAL A 463 8.35 -3.82 -14.02
C VAL A 463 6.95 -3.75 -14.62
N THR A 464 6.85 -4.06 -15.89
CA THR A 464 5.56 -4.22 -16.58
C THR A 464 5.34 -5.66 -16.99
N LEU A 465 4.28 -6.27 -16.50
CA LEU A 465 3.80 -7.58 -16.93
C LEU A 465 2.72 -7.43 -17.99
N ARG A 466 2.76 -8.26 -19.02
CA ARG A 466 1.73 -8.29 -20.08
C ARG A 466 1.39 -9.72 -20.43
N VAL A 467 0.09 -9.99 -20.58
CA VAL A 467 -0.39 -11.28 -21.08
C VAL A 467 -0.24 -11.35 -22.60
N GLN A 468 0.29 -12.46 -23.09
CA GLN A 468 0.49 -12.73 -24.51
C GLN A 468 -0.23 -14.02 -24.94
N GLY A 469 -0.61 -14.10 -26.19
CA GLY A 469 -1.23 -15.29 -26.76
C GLY A 469 -2.67 -15.56 -26.28
N LEU A 470 -3.29 -14.64 -25.55
CA LEU A 470 -4.64 -14.81 -25.02
C LEU A 470 -5.68 -14.63 -26.15
N ALA A 471 -6.55 -15.61 -26.33
CA ALA A 471 -7.67 -15.48 -27.26
C ALA A 471 -8.66 -14.41 -26.79
N LYS A 472 -9.27 -13.64 -27.69
CA LYS A 472 -10.17 -12.52 -27.39
C LYS A 472 -11.39 -12.89 -26.52
N THR A 473 -11.72 -14.16 -26.43
CA THR A 473 -12.84 -14.68 -25.62
C THR A 473 -12.45 -14.98 -24.17
N TRP A 474 -11.17 -14.91 -23.84
CA TRP A 474 -10.64 -15.13 -22.50
C TRP A 474 -10.33 -13.82 -21.81
N VAL A 475 -10.40 -13.83 -20.49
CA VAL A 475 -9.95 -12.71 -19.66
C VAL A 475 -8.77 -13.14 -18.80
N ALA A 476 -7.79 -12.25 -18.69
CA ALA A 476 -6.66 -12.44 -17.79
C ALA A 476 -6.56 -11.27 -16.82
N SER A 477 -6.12 -11.55 -15.60
CA SER A 477 -5.88 -10.52 -14.59
C SER A 477 -4.75 -10.89 -13.63
N PHE A 478 -4.12 -9.85 -13.08
CA PHE A 478 -3.14 -9.91 -12.01
C PHE A 478 -3.75 -9.33 -10.75
N CYS A 479 -3.99 -10.15 -9.73
CA CYS A 479 -4.62 -9.73 -8.47
C CYS A 479 -3.61 -9.77 -7.33
N ALA A 480 -3.49 -8.69 -6.58
CA ALA A 480 -2.71 -8.60 -5.35
C ALA A 480 -3.36 -7.56 -4.43
N ASP A 481 -3.23 -7.72 -3.12
CA ASP A 481 -3.69 -6.74 -2.12
C ASP A 481 -5.19 -6.35 -2.29
N GLY A 482 -6.02 -7.30 -2.69
CA GLY A 482 -7.46 -7.08 -2.93
C GLY A 482 -7.81 -6.31 -4.22
N LEU A 483 -6.83 -6.01 -5.07
CA LEU A 483 -6.99 -5.30 -6.32
C LEU A 483 -6.59 -6.17 -7.52
N CYS A 484 -7.26 -5.99 -8.65
CA CYS A 484 -6.99 -6.74 -9.87
C CYS A 484 -6.75 -5.79 -11.06
N SER A 485 -5.67 -6.06 -11.81
CA SER A 485 -5.32 -5.34 -13.05
C SER A 485 -5.55 -6.25 -14.26
N PRO A 486 -6.33 -5.84 -15.27
CA PRO A 486 -6.58 -6.66 -16.44
C PRO A 486 -5.41 -6.64 -17.43
N GLN A 487 -5.00 -7.81 -17.92
CA GLN A 487 -4.03 -8.04 -18.99
C GLN A 487 -2.63 -7.41 -18.84
N THR A 488 -2.51 -6.29 -18.15
CA THR A 488 -1.25 -5.58 -17.95
C THR A 488 -1.21 -4.99 -16.54
N VAL A 489 -0.08 -5.12 -15.86
CA VAL A 489 0.19 -4.43 -14.59
C VAL A 489 1.61 -3.87 -14.60
N THR A 490 1.77 -2.63 -14.12
CA THR A 490 3.07 -2.00 -13.89
C THR A 490 3.20 -1.72 -12.39
N PHE A 491 4.33 -2.09 -11.82
CA PHE A 491 4.63 -1.89 -10.40
C PHE A 491 6.13 -1.71 -10.20
N ASN A 492 6.52 -1.17 -9.06
CA ASN A 492 7.91 -1.19 -8.62
C ASN A 492 8.14 -2.45 -7.78
N VAL A 493 9.26 -3.13 -8.02
CA VAL A 493 9.66 -4.29 -7.22
C VAL A 493 9.82 -3.83 -5.77
N PRO A 494 9.15 -4.47 -4.80
CA PRO A 494 9.28 -4.12 -3.38
C PRO A 494 10.73 -4.26 -2.89
N SER A 495 11.00 -3.68 -1.72
CA SER A 495 12.31 -3.81 -1.06
C SER A 495 12.74 -5.27 -0.85
N ALA A 496 11.78 -6.17 -0.71
CA ALA A 496 12.00 -7.62 -0.65
C ALA A 496 12.56 -8.23 -1.94
N GLY A 497 12.61 -7.47 -3.04
CA GLY A 497 13.07 -8.00 -4.33
C GLY A 497 12.07 -8.92 -5.02
N VAL A 498 10.89 -9.14 -4.43
CA VAL A 498 9.86 -10.08 -4.93
C VAL A 498 8.47 -9.48 -4.80
N LYS A 499 7.61 -9.70 -5.81
CA LYS A 499 6.18 -9.42 -5.77
C LYS A 499 5.41 -10.62 -6.30
N THR A 500 4.39 -11.03 -5.58
CA THR A 500 3.53 -12.15 -5.96
C THR A 500 2.15 -11.66 -6.37
N TYR A 501 1.60 -12.31 -7.39
CA TYR A 501 0.25 -12.10 -7.89
C TYR A 501 -0.52 -13.41 -7.96
N GLU A 502 -1.80 -13.39 -7.60
CA GLU A 502 -2.75 -14.36 -8.11
C GLU A 502 -3.03 -14.00 -9.58
N PHE A 503 -2.47 -14.76 -10.50
CA PHE A 503 -2.71 -14.61 -11.92
C PHE A 503 -3.91 -15.48 -12.32
N GLN A 504 -4.94 -14.84 -12.86
CA GLN A 504 -6.20 -15.49 -13.18
C GLN A 504 -6.43 -15.53 -14.69
N LEU A 505 -6.96 -16.66 -15.18
CA LEU A 505 -7.52 -16.81 -16.51
C LEU A 505 -8.98 -17.25 -16.40
N VAL A 506 -9.88 -16.41 -16.85
CA VAL A 506 -11.32 -16.70 -16.87
C VAL A 506 -11.70 -17.24 -18.24
N PRO A 507 -12.17 -18.49 -18.35
CA PRO A 507 -12.55 -19.10 -19.61
C PRO A 507 -13.89 -18.53 -20.11
N PRO A 508 -14.14 -18.52 -21.44
CA PRO A 508 -15.44 -18.14 -22.02
C PRO A 508 -16.57 -19.11 -21.65
N HIS A 509 -16.24 -20.34 -21.32
CA HIS A 509 -17.14 -21.38 -20.84
C HIS A 509 -16.36 -22.46 -20.04
N ALA A 510 -17.04 -23.20 -19.20
CA ALA A 510 -16.41 -24.29 -18.45
C ALA A 510 -15.77 -25.32 -19.38
N GLY A 511 -14.56 -25.77 -19.05
CA GLY A 511 -13.79 -26.75 -19.83
C GLY A 511 -13.04 -26.19 -21.04
N ALA A 512 -13.08 -24.85 -21.29
CA ALA A 512 -12.24 -24.24 -22.31
C ALA A 512 -10.76 -24.30 -21.89
N THR A 513 -9.85 -24.45 -22.86
CA THR A 513 -8.40 -24.44 -22.63
C THR A 513 -7.78 -23.13 -23.14
N PRO A 514 -6.85 -22.51 -22.40
CA PRO A 514 -6.35 -21.17 -22.73
C PRO A 514 -5.42 -21.11 -23.96
N GLY A 515 -5.00 -22.24 -24.51
CA GLY A 515 -4.00 -22.28 -25.58
C GLY A 515 -2.59 -21.93 -25.07
N ASN A 516 -1.78 -21.35 -25.96
CA ASN A 516 -0.40 -20.97 -25.64
C ASN A 516 -0.36 -19.55 -25.02
N VAL A 517 -0.84 -19.41 -23.81
CA VAL A 517 -0.79 -18.15 -23.07
C VAL A 517 0.53 -18.03 -22.32
N ALA A 518 1.07 -16.83 -22.25
CA ALA A 518 2.30 -16.54 -21.52
C ALA A 518 2.24 -15.13 -20.92
N VAL A 519 3.11 -14.86 -19.95
CA VAL A 519 3.31 -13.52 -19.37
C VAL A 519 4.70 -13.03 -19.78
N SER A 520 4.79 -11.85 -20.39
CA SER A 520 6.05 -11.17 -20.65
C SER A 520 6.38 -10.19 -19.52
N VAL A 521 7.68 -10.08 -19.22
CA VAL A 521 8.24 -9.13 -18.25
C VAL A 521 9.00 -8.08 -19.05
N ASP A 522 8.55 -6.82 -18.99
CA ASP A 522 9.14 -5.65 -19.69
C ASP A 522 9.46 -5.88 -21.18
N GLY A 523 8.65 -6.69 -21.85
CA GLY A 523 8.89 -7.04 -23.27
C GLY A 523 10.07 -7.98 -23.54
N GLY A 524 10.75 -8.47 -22.48
CA GLY A 524 11.89 -9.38 -22.54
C GLY A 524 11.49 -10.83 -22.34
N ALA A 525 11.77 -11.39 -21.17
CA ALA A 525 11.47 -12.79 -20.85
C ALA A 525 9.96 -13.10 -20.96
N VAL A 526 9.64 -14.20 -21.62
CA VAL A 526 8.28 -14.70 -21.77
C VAL A 526 8.14 -16.00 -20.98
N VAL A 527 7.26 -16.00 -19.98
CA VAL A 527 7.02 -17.16 -19.11
C VAL A 527 5.72 -17.84 -19.54
N PRO A 528 5.80 -19.06 -20.06
CA PRO A 528 4.60 -19.81 -20.46
C PRO A 528 3.80 -20.23 -19.22
N ILE A 529 2.49 -20.24 -19.36
CA ILE A 529 1.59 -20.73 -18.31
C ILE A 529 1.64 -22.26 -18.29
N PRO A 530 1.85 -22.88 -17.11
CA PRO A 530 1.83 -24.33 -17.00
C PRO A 530 0.46 -24.88 -17.40
N ALA A 531 0.42 -26.05 -18.01
CA ALA A 531 -0.84 -26.72 -18.35
C ALA A 531 -1.68 -26.90 -17.06
N ALA A 532 -2.90 -26.40 -17.07
CA ALA A 532 -3.80 -26.50 -15.94
C ALA A 532 -4.03 -27.99 -15.63
N LYS A 533 -3.67 -28.44 -14.43
CA LYS A 533 -4.22 -29.69 -13.89
C LYS A 533 -5.70 -29.40 -13.58
N ALA A 534 -6.60 -30.04 -14.33
CA ALA A 534 -8.01 -30.01 -14.03
C ALA A 534 -8.21 -30.46 -12.57
N THR A 535 -8.57 -29.53 -11.71
CA THR A 535 -9.06 -29.87 -10.36
C THR A 535 -10.41 -30.56 -10.58
N THR A 536 -10.43 -31.87 -10.45
CA THR A 536 -11.68 -32.63 -10.34
C THR A 536 -12.33 -32.16 -9.05
N VAL A 537 -13.35 -31.31 -9.19
CA VAL A 537 -14.26 -31.00 -8.08
C VAL A 537 -14.94 -32.30 -7.70
N GLY A 538 -14.46 -32.90 -6.61
CA GLY A 538 -15.16 -34.02 -5.99
C GLY A 538 -16.55 -33.55 -5.60
N SER A 539 -17.57 -34.14 -6.22
CA SER A 539 -18.97 -33.95 -5.81
C SER A 539 -19.12 -34.46 -4.39
N ALA A 540 -19.12 -33.53 -3.41
CA ALA A 540 -19.64 -33.84 -2.10
C ALA A 540 -21.15 -33.99 -2.23
N ARG A 541 -21.61 -35.23 -2.02
CA ARG A 541 -23.05 -35.59 -1.82
C ARG A 541 -23.53 -35.09 -0.47
#